data_e5590b6013b67fb5dd613cfe5e8a2efc
#
_entry.id   e5590b6013b67fb5dd613cfe5e8a2efc
#
_cell.length_a   1.000
_cell.length_b   1.000
_cell.length_c   1.000
_cell.angle_alpha   90.00
_cell.angle_beta   90.00
_cell.angle_gamma   90.00
#
_symmetry.space_group_name_H-M   'P 1'
#
loop_
_entity.id
_entity.type
_entity.pdbx_description
1 polymer ?
#
loop_
_entity_poly.entity_id
_entity_poly.type
_entity_poly.pdbx_seq_one_letter_code
_entity_poly.pdbx_strand_id
1 'polypeptide(L)'
;MNYSNEQHRFGQVARQWDLIAGRGSEKWNALLEEFLALDFTINPTMTIYSAGRDVMRARNADWHATYTLPTQWDYFTPSRESHGAYWFYWTSEDEIAWRNFYHVWMQFLNDYKNRGGRVTVGSDSGFIYQLYGFGTILEMEMLQEAGFHPLEVIRAATMHGAEELFKPGGKPIEFGVVRPGLLADLVIVDENPLENLKVLYGTGAVKLDDETRQTTRVGGVTYTIKDGIVYDAKALLADVAAMVEKQKTELGEMKTY
;
A
#
# COMPACT_ATOMS: atom_id res chain seq x y z
N MET A 1 -16.61 -24.26 4.11
CA MET A 1 -17.61 -23.27 3.67
C MET A 1 -17.62 -23.22 2.16
N ASN A 2 -18.78 -23.23 1.54
CA ASN A 2 -18.89 -23.13 0.08
C ASN A 2 -19.19 -21.66 -0.27
N TYR A 3 -18.19 -20.96 -0.76
CA TYR A 3 -18.32 -19.54 -1.10
C TYR A 3 -18.85 -19.41 -2.52
N SER A 4 -20.00 -18.77 -2.68
CA SER A 4 -20.69 -18.62 -3.97
C SER A 4 -20.05 -17.60 -4.91
N ASN A 5 -19.23 -16.69 -4.38
CA ASN A 5 -18.50 -15.65 -5.12
C ASN A 5 -17.39 -15.05 -4.27
N GLU A 6 -16.53 -14.23 -4.86
CA GLU A 6 -15.40 -13.59 -4.18
C GLU A 6 -15.81 -12.67 -3.04
N GLN A 7 -16.83 -11.83 -3.25
CA GLN A 7 -17.33 -10.95 -2.20
C GLN A 7 -17.71 -11.74 -0.95
N HIS A 8 -18.42 -12.87 -1.13
CA HIS A 8 -18.84 -13.72 -0.02
C HIS A 8 -17.64 -14.32 0.72
N ARG A 9 -16.64 -14.76 -0.02
CA ARG A 9 -15.39 -15.31 0.53
C ARG A 9 -14.66 -14.27 1.37
N PHE A 10 -14.39 -13.10 0.82
CA PHE A 10 -13.63 -12.05 1.51
C PHE A 10 -14.40 -11.43 2.68
N GLY A 11 -15.72 -11.23 2.56
CA GLY A 11 -16.57 -10.82 3.67
C GLY A 11 -16.52 -11.81 4.84
N GLN A 12 -16.56 -13.10 4.55
CA GLN A 12 -16.51 -14.14 5.59
C GLN A 12 -15.14 -14.22 6.28
N VAL A 13 -14.04 -14.00 5.57
CA VAL A 13 -12.72 -13.93 6.19
C VAL A 13 -12.66 -12.83 7.25
N ALA A 14 -13.10 -11.63 6.92
CA ALA A 14 -13.10 -10.51 7.86
C ALA A 14 -14.04 -10.73 9.05
N ARG A 15 -15.23 -11.33 8.83
CA ARG A 15 -16.21 -11.61 9.88
C ARG A 15 -15.73 -12.64 10.92
N GLN A 16 -14.65 -13.36 10.64
CA GLN A 16 -14.03 -14.30 11.60
C GLN A 16 -12.96 -13.64 12.48
N TRP A 17 -12.87 -12.34 12.52
CA TRP A 17 -11.87 -11.62 13.31
C TRP A 17 -11.91 -11.95 14.80
N ASP A 18 -13.07 -12.22 15.36
CA ASP A 18 -13.30 -12.59 16.75
C ASP A 18 -12.90 -14.04 17.08
N LEU A 19 -12.67 -14.87 16.08
CA LEU A 19 -12.14 -16.24 16.22
C LEU A 19 -10.62 -16.30 16.24
N ILE A 20 -9.94 -15.18 15.97
CA ILE A 20 -8.49 -15.09 16.04
C ILE A 20 -8.06 -15.14 17.50
N ALA A 21 -6.96 -15.85 17.78
CA ALA A 21 -6.39 -15.89 19.11
C ALA A 21 -6.12 -14.48 19.64
N GLY A 22 -6.60 -14.19 20.84
CA GLY A 22 -6.41 -12.88 21.47
C GLY A 22 -4.94 -12.51 21.62
N ARG A 23 -4.63 -11.22 21.46
CA ARG A 23 -3.27 -10.69 21.63
C ARG A 23 -2.69 -11.09 22.99
N GLY A 24 -1.47 -11.60 22.99
CA GLY A 24 -0.77 -12.05 24.20
C GLY A 24 -1.18 -13.43 24.73
N SER A 25 -2.16 -14.11 24.10
CA SER A 25 -2.50 -15.50 24.45
C SER A 25 -1.36 -16.46 24.13
N GLU A 26 -1.40 -17.65 24.71
CA GLU A 26 -0.39 -18.70 24.43
C GLU A 26 -0.26 -18.99 22.95
N LYS A 27 -1.38 -19.17 22.24
CA LYS A 27 -1.38 -19.43 20.78
C LYS A 27 -0.82 -18.27 19.96
N TRP A 28 -1.12 -17.02 20.36
CA TRP A 28 -0.58 -15.82 19.72
C TRP A 28 0.94 -15.76 19.88
N ASN A 29 1.45 -15.98 21.11
CA ASN A 29 2.86 -15.95 21.40
C ASN A 29 3.61 -17.11 20.72
N ALA A 30 3.04 -18.32 20.74
CA ALA A 30 3.63 -19.48 20.09
C ALA A 30 3.84 -19.27 18.60
N LEU A 31 2.85 -18.67 17.90
CA LEU A 31 2.97 -18.34 16.47
C LEU A 31 4.08 -17.31 16.21
N LEU A 32 4.16 -16.26 17.04
CA LEU A 32 5.22 -15.26 16.92
C LEU A 32 6.61 -15.89 17.11
N GLU A 33 6.77 -16.75 18.11
CA GLU A 33 8.03 -17.47 18.39
C GLU A 33 8.40 -18.41 17.26
N GLU A 34 7.44 -19.13 16.69
CA GLU A 34 7.66 -20.00 15.53
C GLU A 34 8.16 -19.20 14.32
N PHE A 35 7.52 -18.09 14.00
CA PHE A 35 7.93 -17.24 12.88
C PHE A 35 9.32 -16.63 13.08
N LEU A 36 9.65 -16.22 14.31
CA LEU A 36 10.97 -15.72 14.65
C LEU A 36 12.05 -16.82 14.54
N ALA A 37 11.76 -18.02 15.03
CA ALA A 37 12.68 -19.15 14.96
C ALA A 37 12.99 -19.58 13.51
N LEU A 38 12.03 -19.39 12.61
CA LEU A 38 12.17 -19.66 11.17
C LEU A 38 12.84 -18.52 10.39
N ASP A 39 13.21 -17.40 11.03
CA ASP A 39 13.60 -16.15 10.35
C ASP A 39 12.59 -15.75 9.26
N PHE A 40 11.29 -15.95 9.53
CA PHE A 40 10.22 -15.76 8.57
C PHE A 40 10.07 -14.28 8.24
N THR A 41 9.85 -13.95 6.99
CA THR A 41 9.53 -12.57 6.56
C THR A 41 8.05 -12.45 6.26
N ILE A 42 7.40 -11.44 6.83
CA ILE A 42 5.99 -11.14 6.54
C ILE A 42 5.92 -9.99 5.55
N ASN A 43 5.31 -10.24 4.38
CA ASN A 43 4.85 -9.20 3.47
C ASN A 43 3.33 -9.10 3.61
N PRO A 44 2.80 -8.13 4.37
CA PRO A 44 1.39 -8.13 4.76
C PRO A 44 0.46 -7.77 3.62
N THR A 45 0.87 -6.88 2.73
CA THR A 45 0.05 -6.43 1.59
C THR A 45 -1.35 -5.96 2.02
N MET A 46 -1.40 -5.18 3.10
CA MET A 46 -2.67 -4.68 3.66
C MET A 46 -3.43 -3.80 2.68
N THR A 47 -2.71 -3.11 1.81
CA THR A 47 -3.26 -2.16 0.85
C THR A 47 -4.33 -2.77 -0.04
N ILE A 48 -4.15 -4.01 -0.51
CA ILE A 48 -5.08 -4.63 -1.46
C ILE A 48 -6.51 -4.75 -0.93
N TYR A 49 -6.67 -4.98 0.38
CA TYR A 49 -7.99 -5.10 1.02
C TYR A 49 -8.41 -3.82 1.77
N SER A 50 -7.66 -2.73 1.65
CA SER A 50 -7.96 -1.48 2.37
C SER A 50 -9.35 -0.93 2.04
N ALA A 51 -9.82 -1.11 0.81
CA ALA A 51 -11.18 -0.78 0.41
C ALA A 51 -12.25 -1.58 1.17
N GLY A 52 -11.93 -2.76 1.68
CA GLY A 52 -12.82 -3.54 2.54
C GLY A 52 -13.22 -2.80 3.83
N ARG A 53 -12.34 -1.92 4.33
CA ARG A 53 -12.57 -1.09 5.53
C ARG A 53 -13.45 0.13 5.25
N ASP A 54 -13.33 0.69 4.04
CA ASP A 54 -14.05 1.89 3.59
C ASP A 54 -13.97 1.98 2.06
N VAL A 55 -14.98 1.45 1.40
CA VAL A 55 -15.06 1.43 -0.07
C VAL A 55 -15.11 2.85 -0.64
N MET A 56 -15.85 3.76 0.02
CA MET A 56 -16.01 5.13 -0.47
C MET A 56 -14.72 5.92 -0.37
N ARG A 57 -13.92 5.72 0.66
CA ARG A 57 -12.59 6.34 0.77
C ARG A 57 -11.66 5.87 -0.34
N ALA A 58 -11.60 4.57 -0.60
CA ALA A 58 -10.76 4.03 -1.65
C ALA A 58 -11.19 4.53 -3.03
N ARG A 59 -12.50 4.54 -3.30
CA ARG A 59 -13.08 4.99 -4.57
C ARG A 59 -12.90 6.49 -4.81
N ASN A 60 -12.94 7.32 -3.78
CA ASN A 60 -12.89 8.77 -3.87
C ASN A 60 -11.49 9.34 -3.60
N ALA A 61 -10.43 8.53 -3.71
CA ALA A 61 -9.08 9.04 -3.60
C ALA A 61 -8.80 10.07 -4.71
N ASP A 62 -8.15 11.16 -4.34
CA ASP A 62 -8.00 12.36 -5.19
C ASP A 62 -7.16 12.14 -6.45
N TRP A 63 -6.38 11.08 -6.50
CA TRP A 63 -5.58 10.71 -7.67
C TRP A 63 -6.37 10.04 -8.80
N HIS A 64 -7.56 9.47 -8.51
CA HIS A 64 -8.30 8.71 -9.54
C HIS A 64 -8.70 9.56 -10.74
N ALA A 65 -9.14 10.78 -10.51
CA ALA A 65 -9.57 11.68 -11.59
C ALA A 65 -8.46 11.94 -12.62
N THR A 66 -7.19 11.93 -12.19
CA THR A 66 -6.05 12.29 -13.02
C THR A 66 -5.24 11.08 -13.51
N TYR A 67 -5.14 10.03 -12.70
CA TYR A 67 -4.19 8.94 -12.94
C TYR A 67 -4.83 7.57 -13.14
N THR A 68 -6.16 7.44 -13.12
CA THR A 68 -6.85 6.18 -13.42
C THR A 68 -7.41 6.20 -14.82
N LEU A 69 -6.97 5.28 -15.67
CA LEU A 69 -7.53 5.11 -17.01
C LEU A 69 -9.04 4.78 -16.93
N PRO A 70 -9.89 5.33 -17.80
CA PRO A 70 -11.31 4.96 -17.87
C PRO A 70 -11.55 3.45 -17.93
N THR A 71 -10.76 2.71 -18.72
CA THR A 71 -10.87 1.26 -18.80
C THR A 71 -10.48 0.56 -17.49
N GLN A 72 -9.55 1.12 -16.74
CA GLN A 72 -9.19 0.62 -15.40
C GLN A 72 -10.26 0.96 -14.38
N TRP A 73 -10.89 2.12 -14.49
CA TRP A 73 -12.04 2.49 -13.66
C TRP A 73 -13.23 1.55 -13.90
N ASP A 74 -13.50 1.20 -15.16
CA ASP A 74 -14.49 0.19 -15.49
C ASP A 74 -14.17 -1.16 -14.87
N TYR A 75 -12.90 -1.56 -14.89
CA TYR A 75 -12.43 -2.77 -14.22
C TYR A 75 -12.68 -2.73 -12.71
N PHE A 76 -12.51 -1.58 -12.06
CA PHE A 76 -12.81 -1.40 -10.64
C PHE A 76 -14.31 -1.27 -10.31
N THR A 77 -15.14 -1.01 -11.30
CA THR A 77 -16.58 -0.91 -11.10
C THR A 77 -17.17 -2.29 -10.81
N PRO A 78 -17.99 -2.46 -9.75
CA PRO A 78 -18.56 -3.74 -9.39
C PRO A 78 -19.32 -4.38 -10.56
N SER A 79 -18.89 -5.56 -10.96
CA SER A 79 -19.46 -6.36 -12.04
C SER A 79 -19.22 -7.85 -11.75
N ARG A 80 -20.12 -8.71 -12.19
CA ARG A 80 -19.94 -10.16 -12.06
C ARG A 80 -18.94 -10.72 -13.05
N GLU A 81 -18.65 -9.98 -14.09
CA GLU A 81 -17.71 -10.30 -15.17
C GLU A 81 -16.31 -9.74 -14.89
N SER A 82 -16.19 -8.76 -13.99
CA SER A 82 -14.93 -8.12 -13.65
C SER A 82 -14.40 -8.63 -12.31
N HIS A 83 -13.12 -8.99 -12.29
CA HIS A 83 -12.41 -9.38 -11.07
C HIS A 83 -11.89 -8.18 -10.27
N GLY A 84 -11.93 -6.98 -10.84
CA GLY A 84 -11.36 -5.76 -10.26
C GLY A 84 -12.15 -5.19 -9.09
N ALA A 85 -13.41 -5.60 -8.90
CA ALA A 85 -14.23 -5.23 -7.76
C ALA A 85 -15.33 -6.27 -7.53
N TYR A 86 -15.52 -6.65 -6.30
CA TYR A 86 -16.50 -7.66 -5.89
C TYR A 86 -17.48 -7.16 -4.82
N TRP A 87 -17.61 -5.82 -4.65
CA TRP A 87 -18.50 -5.21 -3.67
C TRP A 87 -19.90 -4.95 -4.22
N PHE A 88 -20.59 -6.01 -4.70
CA PHE A 88 -21.94 -5.85 -5.23
C PHE A 88 -22.95 -5.45 -4.15
N TYR A 89 -22.79 -5.99 -2.97
CA TYR A 89 -23.72 -5.84 -1.84
C TYR A 89 -22.97 -5.59 -0.53
N TRP A 90 -21.89 -4.77 -0.60
CA TRP A 90 -21.08 -4.49 0.56
C TRP A 90 -21.86 -3.69 1.59
N THR A 91 -21.88 -4.17 2.84
CA THR A 91 -22.65 -3.59 3.93
C THR A 91 -21.76 -2.92 4.96
N SER A 92 -22.37 -2.09 5.82
CA SER A 92 -21.65 -1.51 6.96
C SER A 92 -21.07 -2.60 7.89
N GLU A 93 -21.73 -3.76 7.98
CA GLU A 93 -21.22 -4.88 8.77
C GLU A 93 -19.93 -5.47 8.17
N ASP A 94 -19.83 -5.53 6.83
CA ASP A 94 -18.62 -5.98 6.16
C ASP A 94 -17.45 -5.01 6.43
N GLU A 95 -17.69 -3.71 6.33
CA GLU A 95 -16.67 -2.70 6.64
C GLU A 95 -16.25 -2.73 8.11
N ILE A 96 -17.18 -2.87 9.05
CA ILE A 96 -16.87 -3.00 10.48
C ILE A 96 -16.06 -4.26 10.73
N ALA A 97 -16.42 -5.38 10.13
CA ALA A 97 -15.67 -6.63 10.24
C ALA A 97 -14.24 -6.47 9.73
N TRP A 98 -14.05 -5.81 8.56
CA TRP A 98 -12.72 -5.53 8.03
C TRP A 98 -11.91 -4.58 8.92
N ARG A 99 -12.50 -3.54 9.50
CA ARG A 99 -11.81 -2.65 10.46
C ARG A 99 -11.33 -3.43 11.68
N ASN A 100 -12.15 -4.30 12.24
CA ASN A 100 -11.79 -5.15 13.36
C ASN A 100 -10.69 -6.16 12.98
N PHE A 101 -10.80 -6.80 11.81
CA PHE A 101 -9.77 -7.70 11.30
C PHE A 101 -8.42 -6.98 11.14
N TYR A 102 -8.40 -5.79 10.54
CA TYR A 102 -7.19 -4.99 10.40
C TYR A 102 -6.59 -4.62 11.75
N HIS A 103 -7.42 -4.29 12.72
CA HIS A 103 -6.92 -3.98 14.07
C HIS A 103 -6.13 -5.16 14.66
N VAL A 104 -6.65 -6.37 14.56
CA VAL A 104 -5.96 -7.58 15.04
C VAL A 104 -4.70 -7.86 14.20
N TRP A 105 -4.80 -7.74 12.89
CA TRP A 105 -3.69 -7.96 11.98
C TRP A 105 -2.53 -6.99 12.23
N MET A 106 -2.83 -5.71 12.34
CA MET A 106 -1.84 -4.66 12.65
C MET A 106 -1.19 -4.87 14.02
N GLN A 107 -1.93 -5.31 15.03
CA GLN A 107 -1.37 -5.68 16.32
C GLN A 107 -0.37 -6.83 16.20
N PHE A 108 -0.68 -7.85 15.40
CA PHE A 108 0.21 -8.99 15.17
C PHE A 108 1.51 -8.54 14.49
N LEU A 109 1.41 -7.73 13.45
CA LEU A 109 2.57 -7.18 12.73
C LEU A 109 3.46 -6.35 13.66
N ASN A 110 2.86 -5.51 14.51
CA ASN A 110 3.59 -4.68 15.46
C ASN A 110 4.30 -5.53 16.54
N ASP A 111 3.62 -6.53 17.09
CA ASP A 111 4.22 -7.45 18.06
C ASP A 111 5.37 -8.26 17.43
N TYR A 112 5.19 -8.71 16.18
CA TYR A 112 6.22 -9.42 15.44
C TYR A 112 7.46 -8.54 15.21
N LYS A 113 7.27 -7.32 14.70
CA LYS A 113 8.34 -6.34 14.48
C LYS A 113 9.07 -6.01 15.79
N ASN A 114 8.35 -5.78 16.89
CA ASN A 114 8.92 -5.44 18.20
C ASN A 114 9.75 -6.57 18.80
N ARG A 115 9.54 -7.82 18.38
CA ARG A 115 10.35 -8.98 18.76
C ARG A 115 11.53 -9.23 17.79
N GLY A 116 11.76 -8.35 16.82
CA GLY A 116 12.85 -8.45 15.84
C GLY A 116 12.44 -9.17 14.54
N GLY A 117 11.18 -9.47 14.35
CA GLY A 117 10.67 -10.08 13.12
C GLY A 117 10.78 -9.14 11.92
N ARG A 118 11.03 -9.71 10.76
CA ARG A 118 11.18 -8.97 9.50
C ARG A 118 9.84 -8.79 8.82
N VAL A 119 9.49 -7.52 8.55
CA VAL A 119 8.30 -7.13 7.78
C VAL A 119 8.77 -6.33 6.57
N THR A 120 8.19 -6.60 5.40
CA THR A 120 8.48 -5.90 4.14
C THR A 120 7.24 -5.14 3.65
N VAL A 121 7.42 -4.30 2.63
CA VAL A 121 6.35 -3.54 1.97
C VAL A 121 6.03 -4.19 0.63
N GLY A 122 4.76 -4.48 0.41
CA GLY A 122 4.20 -4.89 -0.88
C GLY A 122 2.77 -4.40 -0.98
N SER A 123 2.32 -3.94 -2.15
CA SER A 123 1.01 -3.28 -2.30
C SER A 123 -0.02 -4.11 -3.05
N ASP A 124 0.39 -5.07 -3.87
CA ASP A 124 -0.49 -5.82 -4.79
C ASP A 124 -1.43 -4.89 -5.58
N SER A 125 -0.89 -3.77 -6.08
CA SER A 125 -1.64 -2.75 -6.80
C SER A 125 -2.16 -3.24 -8.15
N GLY A 126 -3.17 -2.55 -8.69
CA GLY A 126 -3.84 -2.90 -9.95
C GLY A 126 -5.20 -3.57 -9.75
N PHE A 127 -5.70 -3.60 -8.53
CA PHE A 127 -6.93 -4.27 -8.13
C PHE A 127 -7.61 -3.43 -7.04
N ILE A 128 -8.94 -3.42 -6.99
CA ILE A 128 -9.77 -2.82 -5.92
C ILE A 128 -9.39 -1.35 -5.61
N TYR A 129 -9.42 -0.49 -6.61
CA TYR A 129 -9.08 0.94 -6.52
C TYR A 129 -7.62 1.22 -6.09
N GLN A 130 -6.72 0.22 -6.15
CA GLN A 130 -5.31 0.42 -5.85
C GLN A 130 -4.51 0.66 -7.13
N LEU A 131 -3.88 1.83 -7.22
CA LEU A 131 -3.04 2.19 -8.36
C LEU A 131 -1.57 1.92 -8.10
N TYR A 132 -0.86 1.51 -9.16
CA TYR A 132 0.60 1.48 -9.17
C TYR A 132 1.15 2.88 -8.85
N GLY A 133 2.25 2.92 -8.09
CA GLY A 133 2.86 4.17 -7.64
C GLY A 133 2.18 4.83 -6.43
N PHE A 134 0.91 4.49 -6.14
CA PHE A 134 0.18 4.98 -4.96
C PHE A 134 0.06 3.92 -3.87
N GLY A 135 -0.24 2.69 -4.25
CA GLY A 135 -0.46 1.60 -3.29
C GLY A 135 0.75 1.32 -2.39
N THR A 136 1.96 1.43 -2.89
CA THR A 136 3.18 1.23 -2.09
C THR A 136 3.26 2.23 -0.94
N ILE A 137 2.97 3.51 -1.19
CA ILE A 137 3.00 4.54 -0.15
C ILE A 137 1.83 4.34 0.84
N LEU A 138 0.67 3.92 0.34
CA LEU A 138 -0.46 3.57 1.22
C LEU A 138 -0.09 2.39 2.14
N GLU A 139 0.61 1.36 1.66
CA GLU A 139 1.10 0.26 2.50
C GLU A 139 2.06 0.76 3.58
N MET A 140 2.95 1.70 3.24
CA MET A 140 3.83 2.34 4.21
C MET A 140 3.04 3.11 5.28
N GLU A 141 1.99 3.85 4.91
CA GLU A 141 1.09 4.52 5.86
C GLU A 141 0.37 3.50 6.76
N MET A 142 -0.04 2.36 6.20
CA MET A 142 -0.72 1.31 6.98
C MET A 142 0.23 0.60 7.95
N LEU A 143 1.51 0.43 7.63
CA LEU A 143 2.51 -0.01 8.60
C LEU A 143 2.70 1.02 9.72
N GLN A 144 2.68 2.31 9.40
CA GLN A 144 2.72 3.37 10.43
C GLN A 144 1.45 3.33 11.31
N GLU A 145 0.26 3.11 10.73
CA GLU A 145 -1.00 2.88 11.46
C GLU A 145 -0.87 1.65 12.40
N ALA A 146 -0.16 0.62 11.95
CA ALA A 146 0.12 -0.58 12.75
C ALA A 146 1.09 -0.35 13.94
N GLY A 147 1.69 0.84 14.04
CA GLY A 147 2.59 1.22 15.13
C GLY A 147 4.08 1.14 14.80
N PHE A 148 4.42 1.07 13.53
CA PHE A 148 5.82 1.21 13.09
C PHE A 148 6.23 2.68 13.12
N HIS A 149 7.43 2.97 13.62
CA HIS A 149 8.01 4.31 13.47
C HIS A 149 8.38 4.58 12.01
N PRO A 150 8.39 5.85 11.54
CA PRO A 150 8.68 6.17 10.13
C PRO A 150 9.97 5.54 9.60
N LEU A 151 11.05 5.51 10.39
CA LEU A 151 12.30 4.88 9.99
C LEU A 151 12.18 3.34 9.87
N GLU A 152 11.37 2.70 10.70
CA GLU A 152 11.08 1.26 10.59
C GLU A 152 10.27 0.95 9.33
N VAL A 153 9.33 1.84 8.96
CA VAL A 153 8.57 1.73 7.71
C VAL A 153 9.49 1.86 6.50
N ILE A 154 10.39 2.85 6.48
CA ILE A 154 11.37 3.00 5.41
C ILE A 154 12.29 1.78 5.34
N ARG A 155 12.74 1.26 6.48
CA ARG A 155 13.55 0.03 6.53
C ARG A 155 12.79 -1.18 5.96
N ALA A 156 11.50 -1.31 6.26
CA ALA A 156 10.64 -2.36 5.69
C ALA A 156 10.51 -2.22 4.17
N ALA A 157 10.43 -0.99 3.66
CA ALA A 157 10.31 -0.68 2.23
C ALA A 157 11.65 -0.78 1.46
N THR A 158 12.78 -0.94 2.14
CA THR A 158 14.12 -0.91 1.52
C THR A 158 14.98 -2.10 1.95
N MET A 159 15.65 -1.99 3.08
CA MET A 159 16.64 -2.97 3.56
C MET A 159 16.03 -4.36 3.77
N HIS A 160 14.85 -4.46 4.38
CA HIS A 160 14.22 -5.76 4.65
C HIS A 160 13.84 -6.48 3.35
N GLY A 161 13.37 -5.75 2.33
CA GLY A 161 13.12 -6.33 1.00
C GLY A 161 14.40 -6.89 0.36
N ALA A 162 15.51 -6.16 0.47
CA ALA A 162 16.80 -6.64 -0.01
C ALA A 162 17.27 -7.89 0.77
N GLU A 163 17.14 -7.88 2.10
CA GLU A 163 17.47 -9.05 2.93
C GLU A 163 16.67 -10.29 2.54
N GLU A 164 15.37 -10.14 2.30
CA GLU A 164 14.48 -11.21 1.82
C GLU A 164 14.97 -11.85 0.53
N LEU A 165 15.40 -11.02 -0.42
CA LEU A 165 15.83 -11.49 -1.74
C LEU A 165 17.21 -12.18 -1.73
N PHE A 166 18.12 -11.72 -0.89
CA PHE A 166 19.53 -12.15 -0.95
C PHE A 166 19.90 -13.20 0.12
N LYS A 167 19.42 -13.05 1.35
CA LYS A 167 19.78 -13.95 2.47
C LYS A 167 19.46 -15.43 2.23
N PRO A 168 18.26 -15.80 1.73
CA PRO A 168 17.95 -17.22 1.51
C PRO A 168 18.90 -17.92 0.54
N GLY A 169 19.45 -17.16 -0.42
CA GLY A 169 20.43 -17.65 -1.39
C GLY A 169 21.89 -17.51 -0.93
N GLY A 170 22.14 -17.02 0.28
CA GLY A 170 23.51 -16.75 0.77
C GLY A 170 24.27 -15.71 -0.06
N LYS A 171 23.57 -14.84 -0.78
CA LYS A 171 24.17 -13.82 -1.65
C LYS A 171 24.41 -12.51 -0.87
N PRO A 172 25.45 -11.74 -1.24
CA PRO A 172 25.65 -10.41 -0.67
C PRO A 172 24.49 -9.49 -1.05
N ILE A 173 24.12 -8.59 -0.13
CA ILE A 173 23.10 -7.57 -0.38
C ILE A 173 23.71 -6.52 -1.32
N GLU A 174 23.03 -6.23 -2.44
CA GLU A 174 23.51 -5.31 -3.48
C GLU A 174 22.81 -3.96 -3.46
N PHE A 175 21.63 -3.83 -2.80
CA PHE A 175 20.84 -2.60 -2.66
C PHE A 175 20.06 -2.56 -1.32
N GLY A 176 19.21 -1.57 -1.12
CA GLY A 176 18.34 -1.43 0.06
C GLY A 176 18.89 -0.49 1.13
N VAL A 177 20.13 -0.05 1.02
CA VAL A 177 20.74 1.00 1.84
C VAL A 177 21.65 1.89 0.99
N VAL A 178 21.78 3.16 1.39
CA VAL A 178 22.72 4.09 0.74
C VAL A 178 24.11 3.84 1.31
N ARG A 179 24.95 3.16 0.51
CA ARG A 179 26.33 2.82 0.90
C ARG A 179 27.22 2.76 -0.34
N PRO A 180 28.47 3.28 -0.28
CA PRO A 180 29.44 3.09 -1.36
C PRO A 180 29.64 1.60 -1.67
N GLY A 181 29.66 1.26 -2.96
CA GLY A 181 29.84 -0.10 -3.47
C GLY A 181 28.54 -0.88 -3.66
N LEU A 182 27.38 -0.34 -3.29
CA LEU A 182 26.06 -0.90 -3.62
C LEU A 182 25.46 -0.23 -4.88
N LEU A 183 24.45 -0.87 -5.44
CA LEU A 183 23.69 -0.34 -6.56
C LEU A 183 23.01 1.00 -6.19
N ALA A 184 22.97 1.92 -7.12
CA ALA A 184 22.32 3.21 -6.97
C ALA A 184 20.80 3.06 -7.24
N ASP A 185 20.11 2.39 -6.33
CA ASP A 185 18.66 2.28 -6.29
C ASP A 185 18.15 3.29 -5.25
N LEU A 186 17.77 4.48 -5.68
CA LEU A 186 17.53 5.63 -4.82
C LEU A 186 16.19 6.30 -5.16
N VAL A 187 15.60 6.93 -4.16
CA VAL A 187 14.46 7.86 -4.30
C VAL A 187 14.90 9.22 -3.79
N ILE A 188 14.68 10.27 -4.57
CA ILE A 188 14.95 11.66 -4.18
C ILE A 188 13.62 12.38 -3.99
N VAL A 189 13.47 13.00 -2.84
CA VAL A 189 12.30 13.76 -2.42
C VAL A 189 12.76 15.03 -1.68
N ASP A 190 12.04 16.14 -1.88
CA ASP A 190 12.44 17.44 -1.33
C ASP A 190 12.05 17.62 0.14
N GLU A 191 11.03 16.90 0.61
CA GLU A 191 10.52 16.97 1.98
C GLU A 191 10.96 15.75 2.78
N ASN A 192 10.94 15.87 4.13
CA ASN A 192 11.38 14.81 5.03
C ASN A 192 10.32 13.71 5.20
N PRO A 193 10.51 12.50 4.65
CA PRO A 193 9.55 11.41 4.78
C PRO A 193 9.44 10.84 6.20
N LEU A 194 10.39 11.13 7.09
CA LEU A 194 10.30 10.72 8.50
C LEU A 194 9.27 11.55 9.28
N GLU A 195 8.96 12.75 8.80
CA GLU A 195 7.92 13.61 9.38
C GLU A 195 6.55 13.31 8.75
N ASN A 196 6.53 13.00 7.45
CA ASN A 196 5.29 12.73 6.74
C ASN A 196 5.53 11.80 5.55
N LEU A 197 5.15 10.53 5.67
CA LEU A 197 5.29 9.56 4.58
C LEU A 197 4.55 9.95 3.29
N LYS A 198 3.50 10.78 3.39
CA LYS A 198 2.72 11.22 2.23
C LYS A 198 3.53 12.05 1.23
N VAL A 199 4.68 12.60 1.63
CA VAL A 199 5.59 13.30 0.70
C VAL A 199 6.23 12.37 -0.31
N LEU A 200 6.16 11.05 -0.08
CA LEU A 200 6.63 10.02 -1.01
C LEU A 200 5.61 9.70 -2.14
N TYR A 201 4.36 10.10 -2.02
CA TYR A 201 3.47 10.05 -3.18
C TYR A 201 4.04 10.90 -4.30
N GLY A 202 3.98 10.46 -5.55
CA GLY A 202 4.42 11.26 -6.69
C GLY A 202 3.72 12.62 -6.77
N THR A 203 2.48 12.70 -6.29
CA THR A 203 1.67 13.92 -6.18
C THR A 203 2.01 14.78 -4.96
N GLY A 204 2.83 14.29 -4.03
CA GLY A 204 3.15 14.96 -2.77
C GLY A 204 2.01 14.96 -1.75
N ALA A 205 2.22 15.66 -0.65
CA ALA A 205 1.26 15.85 0.43
C ALA A 205 0.58 17.22 0.35
N VAL A 206 -0.67 17.29 0.80
CA VAL A 206 -1.38 18.57 0.94
C VAL A 206 -0.92 19.26 2.21
N LYS A 207 -0.54 20.54 2.10
CA LYS A 207 -0.12 21.40 3.21
C LYS A 207 -0.90 22.71 3.16
N LEU A 208 -1.28 23.24 4.31
CA LEU A 208 -1.80 24.60 4.44
C LEU A 208 -0.61 25.57 4.49
N ASP A 209 -0.65 26.58 3.65
CA ASP A 209 0.22 27.73 3.75
C ASP A 209 -0.44 28.74 4.71
N ASP A 210 0.18 28.96 5.85
CA ASP A 210 -0.39 29.82 6.91
C ASP A 210 -0.41 31.33 6.53
N GLU A 211 0.46 31.74 5.60
CA GLU A 211 0.52 33.13 5.14
C GLU A 211 -0.58 33.45 4.13
N THR A 212 -0.69 32.56 3.10
CA THR A 212 -1.68 32.73 2.03
C THR A 212 -3.05 32.15 2.39
N ARG A 213 -3.13 31.30 3.41
CA ARG A 213 -4.31 30.51 3.81
C ARG A 213 -4.84 29.61 2.69
N GLN A 214 -3.97 29.23 1.76
CA GLN A 214 -4.29 28.31 0.67
C GLN A 214 -3.64 26.97 0.90
N THR A 215 -4.27 25.92 0.37
CA THR A 215 -3.66 24.58 0.35
C THR A 215 -2.74 24.47 -0.86
N THR A 216 -1.55 23.96 -0.62
CA THR A 216 -0.56 23.63 -1.66
C THR A 216 -0.17 22.18 -1.56
N ARG A 217 0.43 21.64 -2.61
CA ARG A 217 1.10 20.34 -2.54
C ARG A 217 2.59 20.55 -2.38
N VAL A 218 3.18 19.80 -1.43
CA VAL A 218 4.61 19.82 -1.12
C VAL A 218 5.20 18.44 -1.24
N GLY A 219 6.50 18.37 -1.55
CA GLY A 219 7.19 17.10 -1.75
C GLY A 219 6.78 16.39 -3.04
N GLY A 220 6.58 15.11 -2.94
CA GLY A 220 6.47 14.20 -4.07
C GLY A 220 7.84 13.76 -4.56
N VAL A 221 7.96 12.49 -4.95
CA VAL A 221 9.21 11.97 -5.53
C VAL A 221 9.62 12.82 -6.72
N THR A 222 10.85 13.33 -6.70
CA THR A 222 11.45 14.10 -7.77
C THR A 222 12.12 13.16 -8.77
N TYR A 223 12.98 12.29 -8.26
CA TYR A 223 13.65 11.28 -9.07
C TYR A 223 13.59 9.91 -8.43
N THR A 224 13.43 8.89 -9.27
CA THR A 224 13.72 7.51 -8.93
C THR A 224 14.97 7.10 -9.72
N ILE A 225 15.94 6.51 -9.04
CA ILE A 225 17.17 6.03 -9.68
C ILE A 225 17.18 4.51 -9.52
N LYS A 226 17.31 3.79 -10.63
CA LYS A 226 17.39 2.34 -10.67
C LYS A 226 18.67 1.93 -11.37
N ASP A 227 19.57 1.27 -10.66
CA ASP A 227 20.88 0.85 -11.18
C ASP A 227 21.62 2.01 -11.88
N GLY A 228 21.58 3.20 -11.28
CA GLY A 228 22.18 4.43 -11.81
C GLY A 228 21.40 5.12 -12.93
N ILE A 229 20.32 4.54 -13.45
CA ILE A 229 19.45 5.18 -14.44
C ILE A 229 18.47 6.10 -13.72
N VAL A 230 18.46 7.37 -14.11
CA VAL A 230 17.61 8.41 -13.52
C VAL A 230 16.28 8.51 -14.23
N TYR A 231 15.19 8.41 -13.49
CA TYR A 231 13.83 8.61 -13.97
C TYR A 231 13.25 9.87 -13.31
N ASP A 232 12.80 10.82 -14.12
CA ASP A 232 12.07 11.99 -13.64
C ASP A 232 10.63 11.59 -13.29
N ALA A 233 10.35 11.54 -12.00
CA ALA A 233 9.03 11.07 -11.52
C ALA A 233 7.90 12.05 -11.86
N LYS A 234 8.20 13.35 -11.96
CA LYS A 234 7.20 14.35 -12.36
C LYS A 234 6.85 14.25 -13.85
N ALA A 235 7.85 14.02 -14.70
CA ALA A 235 7.62 13.76 -16.12
C ALA A 235 6.79 12.48 -16.32
N LEU A 236 7.11 11.38 -15.63
CA LEU A 236 6.33 10.14 -15.71
C LEU A 236 4.89 10.32 -15.26
N LEU A 237 4.63 11.09 -14.20
CA LEU A 237 3.27 11.41 -13.78
C LEU A 237 2.51 12.23 -14.82
N ALA A 238 3.20 13.21 -15.46
CA ALA A 238 2.59 14.00 -16.52
C ALA A 238 2.24 13.12 -17.73
N ASP A 239 3.08 12.17 -18.09
CA ASP A 239 2.81 11.22 -19.17
C ASP A 239 1.58 10.34 -18.84
N VAL A 240 1.46 9.84 -17.62
CA VAL A 240 0.28 9.07 -17.19
C VAL A 240 -0.98 9.94 -17.25
N ALA A 241 -0.94 11.17 -16.76
CA ALA A 241 -2.06 12.10 -16.83
C ALA A 241 -2.49 12.35 -18.29
N ALA A 242 -1.52 12.56 -19.21
CA ALA A 242 -1.80 12.73 -20.63
C ALA A 242 -2.44 11.47 -21.26
N MET A 243 -1.99 10.27 -20.86
CA MET A 243 -2.61 9.02 -21.31
C MET A 243 -4.05 8.89 -20.84
N VAL A 244 -4.35 9.28 -19.60
CA VAL A 244 -5.71 9.29 -19.05
C VAL A 244 -6.61 10.25 -19.82
N GLU A 245 -6.17 11.49 -20.04
CA GLU A 245 -6.94 12.50 -20.80
C GLU A 245 -7.17 12.08 -22.26
N LYS A 246 -6.15 11.48 -22.89
CA LYS A 246 -6.30 10.93 -24.24
C LYS A 246 -7.38 9.86 -24.29
N GLN A 247 -7.38 8.90 -23.37
CA GLN A 247 -8.38 7.83 -23.33
C GLN A 247 -9.79 8.37 -23.01
N LYS A 248 -9.91 9.36 -22.11
CA LYS A 248 -11.20 10.06 -21.87
C LYS A 248 -11.76 10.66 -23.14
N THR A 249 -10.93 11.34 -23.91
CA THR A 249 -11.32 11.94 -25.18
C THR A 249 -11.76 10.89 -26.20
N GLU A 250 -11.02 9.80 -26.33
CA GLU A 250 -11.29 8.70 -27.28
C GLU A 250 -12.59 7.96 -26.94
N LEU A 251 -12.93 7.80 -25.68
CA LEU A 251 -14.14 7.12 -25.22
C LEU A 251 -15.36 8.04 -25.13
N GLY A 252 -15.18 9.35 -25.37
CA GLY A 252 -16.19 10.36 -25.17
C GLY A 252 -16.43 10.65 -23.68
N GLU A 253 -16.77 11.89 -23.34
CA GLU A 253 -16.92 12.40 -21.96
C GLU A 253 -18.08 11.77 -21.15
N MET A 254 -18.61 10.64 -21.56
CA MET A 254 -19.82 10.04 -20.97
C MET A 254 -19.63 9.37 -19.62
N LYS A 255 -18.41 9.38 -19.06
CA LYS A 255 -18.16 8.83 -17.71
C LYS A 255 -17.65 9.92 -16.79
N THR A 256 -18.57 10.66 -16.22
CA THR A 256 -18.29 11.50 -15.04
C THR A 256 -18.00 10.59 -13.84
N TYR A 257 -16.82 10.70 -13.31
CA TYR A 257 -16.41 9.99 -12.09
C TYR A 257 -17.05 10.59 -10.85
#